data_bfe930bda617802554cfac8c19e8b5cf
#
_entry.id   bfe930bda617802554cfac8c19e8b5cf
#
_cell.length_a   1.000
_cell.length_b   1.000
_cell.length_c   1.000
_cell.angle_alpha   90.00
_cell.angle_beta   90.00
_cell.angle_gamma   90.00
#
_symmetry.space_group_name_H-M   'P 1'
#
loop_
_entity.id
_entity.type
_entity.pdbx_description
1 polymer ?
#
loop_
_entity_poly.entity_id
_entity_poly.type
_entity_poly.pdbx_seq_one_letter_code
_entity_poly.pdbx_strand_id
1 'polypeptide(L)'
;MIAARAHLNMSRSRPPVTTASIFAITAAATTLQYFFPLLPPFERQPDALATHEYWRLITPIFFHREGWRQIMFDFSALAVVGTFVERIFGGRRWLVLYFAAGVSGEIAGFAWKPLGAGSSVAICGLLGALAAWLLRNPRPMQSRFGGIVILVGAVILTALRDLHGPPLLVGIVLGWGMLQRDAQGSTVPAR
;
A
#
# COMPACT_ATOMS: atom_id res chain seq x y z
N MET A 1 -18.73 -28.41 -6.71
CA MET A 1 -17.64 -28.50 -5.71
C MET A 1 -16.22 -28.42 -6.32
N ILE A 2 -16.05 -28.48 -7.64
CA ILE A 2 -14.72 -28.45 -8.32
C ILE A 2 -14.24 -27.01 -8.64
N ALA A 3 -15.15 -26.06 -8.85
CA ALA A 3 -14.80 -24.67 -9.19
C ALA A 3 -14.17 -23.86 -8.04
N ALA A 4 -14.38 -24.25 -6.78
CA ALA A 4 -13.83 -23.54 -5.63
C ALA A 4 -12.33 -23.80 -5.38
N ARG A 5 -11.76 -24.86 -5.98
CA ARG A 5 -10.33 -25.20 -5.85
C ARG A 5 -9.41 -24.44 -6.81
N ALA A 6 -9.93 -23.91 -7.91
CA ALA A 6 -9.13 -23.21 -8.92
C ALA A 6 -8.58 -21.85 -8.43
N HIS A 7 -9.26 -21.20 -7.48
CA HIS A 7 -8.83 -19.89 -6.97
C HIS A 7 -7.77 -19.92 -5.84
N LEU A 8 -7.40 -21.10 -5.38
CA LEU A 8 -6.35 -21.27 -4.35
C LEU A 8 -4.95 -21.50 -4.95
N ASN A 9 -4.83 -21.46 -6.25
CA ASN A 9 -3.52 -21.48 -6.88
C ASN A 9 -2.90 -20.06 -6.78
N MET A 10 -2.64 -19.63 -5.54
CA MET A 10 -1.65 -18.59 -5.31
C MET A 10 -0.42 -19.06 -6.10
N SER A 11 -0.01 -18.26 -7.07
CA SER A 11 1.18 -18.55 -7.86
C SER A 11 2.40 -18.67 -6.91
N ARG A 12 2.47 -19.83 -6.24
CA ARG A 12 3.56 -20.16 -5.30
C ARG A 12 4.92 -20.18 -5.97
N SER A 13 4.94 -20.15 -7.29
CA SER A 13 6.15 -20.33 -8.10
C SER A 13 6.85 -19.04 -8.52
N ARG A 14 6.21 -17.86 -8.40
CA ARG A 14 6.87 -16.62 -8.82
C ARG A 14 7.40 -15.85 -7.61
N PRO A 15 8.69 -15.47 -7.64
CA PRO A 15 9.26 -14.62 -6.60
C PRO A 15 8.55 -13.26 -6.59
N PRO A 16 8.40 -12.59 -5.43
CA PRO A 16 7.79 -11.27 -5.33
C PRO A 16 8.75 -10.18 -5.81
N VAL A 17 8.98 -10.14 -7.12
CA VAL A 17 9.98 -9.25 -7.75
C VAL A 17 9.63 -7.79 -7.57
N THR A 18 8.35 -7.43 -7.67
CA THR A 18 7.90 -6.03 -7.51
C THR A 18 8.16 -5.53 -6.10
N THR A 19 7.78 -6.33 -5.11
CA THR A 19 8.05 -6.02 -3.69
C THR A 19 9.54 -5.89 -3.44
N ALA A 20 10.34 -6.84 -3.94
CA ALA A 20 11.79 -6.81 -3.78
C ALA A 20 12.43 -5.59 -4.47
N SER A 21 11.95 -5.20 -5.65
CA SER A 21 12.43 -4.01 -6.36
C SER A 21 12.12 -2.72 -5.60
N ILE A 22 10.88 -2.54 -5.15
CA ILE A 22 10.51 -1.35 -4.37
C ILE A 22 11.24 -1.33 -3.04
N PHE A 23 11.38 -2.49 -2.37
CA PHE A 23 12.20 -2.60 -1.16
C PHE A 23 13.65 -2.15 -1.40
N ALA A 24 14.28 -2.62 -2.48
CA ALA A 24 15.65 -2.25 -2.81
C ALA A 24 15.80 -0.75 -3.14
N ILE A 25 14.86 -0.18 -3.89
CA ILE A 25 14.84 1.26 -4.21
C ILE A 25 14.69 2.08 -2.91
N THR A 26 13.73 1.71 -2.06
CA THR A 26 13.50 2.40 -0.78
C THR A 26 14.71 2.26 0.15
N ALA A 27 15.33 1.07 0.20
CA ALA A 27 16.54 0.84 0.99
C ALA A 27 17.72 1.70 0.49
N ALA A 28 17.91 1.80 -0.83
CA ALA A 28 18.93 2.65 -1.42
C ALA A 28 18.68 4.14 -1.09
N ALA A 29 17.47 4.65 -1.29
CA ALA A 29 17.10 6.03 -0.96
C ALA A 29 17.30 6.33 0.54
N THR A 30 16.82 5.44 1.41
CA THR A 30 16.98 5.54 2.86
C THR A 30 18.45 5.51 3.29
N THR A 31 19.27 4.67 2.66
CA THR A 31 20.70 4.63 2.95
C THR A 31 21.39 5.91 2.51
N LEU A 32 21.10 6.37 1.30
CA LEU A 32 21.70 7.59 0.75
C LEU A 32 21.33 8.84 1.57
N GLN A 33 20.14 8.92 2.17
CA GLN A 33 19.75 10.06 3.01
C GLN A 33 20.64 10.25 4.24
N TYR A 34 21.37 9.24 4.70
CA TYR A 34 22.32 9.35 5.83
C TYR A 34 23.68 9.91 5.40
N PHE A 35 24.01 9.82 4.12
CA PHE A 35 25.27 10.35 3.59
C PHE A 35 25.10 11.70 2.89
N PHE A 36 23.89 11.99 2.42
CA PHE A 36 23.56 13.21 1.68
C PHE A 36 22.31 13.88 2.26
N PRO A 37 22.18 15.21 2.21
CA PRO A 37 20.99 15.93 2.71
C PRO A 37 19.79 15.78 1.75
N LEU A 38 19.29 14.55 1.58
CA LEU A 38 18.21 14.23 0.63
C LEU A 38 16.80 14.47 1.20
N LEU A 39 16.63 14.53 2.52
CA LEU A 39 15.31 14.75 3.09
C LEU A 39 14.68 16.09 2.66
N PRO A 40 15.37 17.26 2.80
CA PRO A 40 14.74 18.54 2.47
C PRO A 40 14.20 18.65 1.05
N PRO A 41 14.87 18.17 -0.03
CA PRO A 41 14.33 18.25 -1.38
C PRO A 41 13.25 17.22 -1.70
N PHE A 42 13.15 16.10 -0.95
CA PHE A 42 12.26 14.97 -1.31
C PHE A 42 11.15 14.66 -0.31
N GLU A 43 11.23 15.16 0.93
CA GLU A 43 10.13 15.01 1.90
C GLU A 43 8.96 15.95 1.59
N ARG A 44 7.77 15.64 2.10
CA ARG A 44 6.63 16.57 2.08
C ARG A 44 6.95 17.77 2.95
N GLN A 45 6.70 18.98 2.41
CA GLN A 45 6.89 20.24 3.11
C GLN A 45 5.68 21.16 2.95
N PRO A 46 5.41 22.05 3.92
CA PRO A 46 4.43 23.12 3.75
C PRO A 46 4.69 23.89 2.46
N ASP A 47 3.64 24.36 1.82
CA ASP A 47 3.70 25.21 0.61
C ASP A 47 4.30 24.57 -0.65
N ALA A 48 4.81 23.33 -0.59
CA ALA A 48 5.45 22.69 -1.72
C ALA A 48 4.52 22.56 -2.95
N LEU A 49 3.24 22.33 -2.75
CA LEU A 49 2.28 22.29 -3.86
C LEU A 49 2.02 23.69 -4.45
N ALA A 50 2.08 24.75 -3.64
CA ALA A 50 1.94 26.12 -4.11
C ALA A 50 3.17 26.58 -4.92
N THR A 51 4.33 25.99 -4.62
CA THR A 51 5.59 26.23 -5.37
C THR A 51 5.79 25.24 -6.53
N HIS A 52 4.74 24.47 -6.89
CA HIS A 52 4.74 23.50 -7.99
C HIS A 52 5.69 22.31 -7.81
N GLU A 53 6.04 21.95 -6.58
CA GLU A 53 6.90 20.82 -6.26
C GLU A 53 6.12 19.49 -6.21
N TYR A 54 5.41 19.16 -7.30
CA TYR A 54 4.50 18.01 -7.38
C TYR A 54 5.17 16.65 -7.22
N TRP A 55 6.48 16.55 -7.41
CA TRP A 55 7.22 15.30 -7.13
C TRP A 55 7.09 14.86 -5.68
N ARG A 56 6.83 15.79 -4.75
CA ARG A 56 6.61 15.50 -3.33
C ARG A 56 5.28 14.79 -3.01
N LEU A 57 4.47 14.51 -4.03
CA LEU A 57 3.35 13.56 -3.92
C LEU A 57 3.81 12.11 -4.03
N ILE A 58 5.04 11.86 -4.48
CA ILE A 58 5.56 10.50 -4.70
C ILE A 58 6.88 10.29 -3.94
N THR A 59 7.78 11.27 -3.95
CA THR A 59 9.12 11.08 -3.40
C THR A 59 9.17 10.76 -1.91
N PRO A 60 8.28 11.31 -1.03
CA PRO A 60 8.37 11.05 0.40
C PRO A 60 8.23 9.58 0.78
N ILE A 61 7.54 8.77 -0.05
CA ILE A 61 7.35 7.34 0.23
C ILE A 61 8.63 6.50 0.15
N PHE A 62 9.74 7.07 -0.31
CA PHE A 62 11.05 6.40 -0.40
C PHE A 62 12.03 6.83 0.67
N PHE A 63 11.71 7.84 1.46
CA PHE A 63 12.58 8.40 2.50
C PHE A 63 11.94 8.21 3.87
N HIS A 64 12.74 8.32 4.95
CA HIS A 64 12.27 8.10 6.33
C HIS A 64 12.77 9.22 7.23
N ARG A 65 11.84 10.06 7.71
CA ARG A 65 12.16 11.21 8.55
C ARG A 65 12.32 10.87 10.03
N GLU A 66 11.53 9.92 10.54
CA GLU A 66 11.43 9.60 11.98
C GLU A 66 12.53 8.64 12.46
N GLY A 67 13.51 8.35 11.61
CA GLY A 67 14.67 7.56 11.97
C GLY A 67 14.46 6.05 11.97
N TRP A 68 15.36 5.32 12.63
CA TRP A 68 15.51 3.87 12.50
C TRP A 68 14.28 3.06 12.92
N ARG A 69 13.46 3.53 13.87
CA ARG A 69 12.24 2.86 14.30
C ARG A 69 11.21 2.79 13.18
N GLN A 70 11.00 3.91 12.49
CA GLN A 70 10.14 3.96 11.31
C GLN A 70 10.68 3.04 10.22
N ILE A 71 11.99 3.10 9.95
CA ILE A 71 12.65 2.27 8.94
C ILE A 71 12.40 0.78 9.21
N MET A 72 12.67 0.31 10.42
CA MET A 72 12.49 -1.11 10.79
C MET A 72 11.03 -1.55 10.63
N PHE A 73 10.08 -0.72 11.07
CA PHE A 73 8.66 -1.02 10.95
C PHE A 73 8.23 -1.06 9.47
N ASP A 74 8.56 -0.03 8.71
CA ASP A 74 8.14 0.10 7.31
C ASP A 74 8.75 -1.00 6.43
N PHE A 75 10.05 -1.30 6.58
CA PHE A 75 10.69 -2.38 5.83
C PHE A 75 10.13 -3.76 6.18
N SER A 76 9.88 -4.03 7.45
CA SER A 76 9.25 -5.28 7.87
C SER A 76 7.84 -5.42 7.31
N ALA A 77 7.04 -4.36 7.41
CA ALA A 77 5.68 -4.31 6.88
C ALA A 77 5.67 -4.46 5.35
N LEU A 78 6.56 -3.75 4.63
CA LEU A 78 6.69 -3.86 3.18
C LEU A 78 7.07 -5.28 2.75
N ALA A 79 8.05 -5.89 3.41
CA ALA A 79 8.48 -7.25 3.09
C ALA A 79 7.34 -8.27 3.29
N VAL A 80 6.59 -8.17 4.38
CA VAL A 80 5.51 -9.11 4.71
C VAL A 80 4.26 -8.80 3.88
N VAL A 81 3.67 -7.62 4.07
CA VAL A 81 2.40 -7.25 3.42
C VAL A 81 2.58 -7.17 1.91
N GLY A 82 3.67 -6.55 1.44
CA GLY A 82 3.98 -6.43 0.02
C GLY A 82 4.05 -7.80 -0.67
N THR A 83 4.76 -8.75 -0.07
CA THR A 83 4.87 -10.12 -0.61
C THR A 83 3.51 -10.81 -0.70
N PHE A 84 2.67 -10.71 0.33
CA PHE A 84 1.33 -11.29 0.30
C PHE A 84 0.46 -10.65 -0.77
N VAL A 85 0.44 -9.33 -0.86
CA VAL A 85 -0.38 -8.60 -1.83
C VAL A 85 0.10 -8.87 -3.27
N GLU A 86 1.42 -8.94 -3.52
CA GLU A 86 1.93 -9.28 -4.84
C GLU A 86 1.53 -10.68 -5.28
N ARG A 87 1.52 -11.65 -4.38
CA ARG A 87 1.06 -13.02 -4.67
C ARG A 87 -0.44 -13.10 -4.96
N ILE A 88 -1.25 -12.21 -4.38
CA ILE A 88 -2.71 -12.17 -4.57
C ILE A 88 -3.07 -11.42 -5.85
N PHE A 89 -2.51 -10.23 -6.05
CA PHE A 89 -2.93 -9.29 -7.09
C PHE A 89 -1.99 -9.27 -8.30
N GLY A 90 -0.76 -9.77 -8.17
CA GLY A 90 0.31 -9.66 -9.16
C GLY A 90 0.98 -8.29 -9.18
N GLY A 91 2.20 -8.22 -9.75
CA GLY A 91 3.07 -7.05 -9.64
C GLY A 91 2.49 -5.75 -10.21
N ARG A 92 1.80 -5.80 -11.38
CA ARG A 92 1.20 -4.59 -11.97
C ARG A 92 0.13 -3.95 -11.09
N ARG A 93 -0.78 -4.76 -10.54
CA ARG A 93 -1.84 -4.28 -9.64
C ARG A 93 -1.25 -3.83 -8.30
N TRP A 94 -0.22 -4.50 -7.83
CA TRP A 94 0.54 -4.12 -6.66
C TRP A 94 1.11 -2.69 -6.79
N LEU A 95 1.73 -2.35 -7.93
CA LEU A 95 2.22 -0.99 -8.19
C LEU A 95 1.10 0.05 -8.15
N VAL A 96 -0.04 -0.25 -8.79
CA VAL A 96 -1.21 0.64 -8.75
C VAL A 96 -1.68 0.87 -7.31
N LEU A 97 -1.79 -0.20 -6.52
CA LEU A 97 -2.20 -0.11 -5.11
C LEU A 97 -1.21 0.72 -4.29
N TYR A 98 0.09 0.46 -4.44
CA TYR A 98 1.15 1.13 -3.70
C TYR A 98 1.20 2.64 -4.00
N PHE A 99 1.27 3.01 -5.27
CA PHE A 99 1.41 4.40 -5.67
C PHE A 99 0.11 5.21 -5.52
N ALA A 100 -1.04 4.66 -5.90
CA ALA A 100 -2.31 5.38 -5.75
C ALA A 100 -2.64 5.66 -4.28
N ALA A 101 -2.42 4.67 -3.42
CA ALA A 101 -2.59 4.85 -1.99
C ALA A 101 -1.52 5.76 -1.39
N GLY A 102 -0.25 5.61 -1.80
CA GLY A 102 0.83 6.50 -1.39
C GLY A 102 0.50 7.97 -1.69
N VAL A 103 0.11 8.27 -2.92
CA VAL A 103 -0.32 9.63 -3.31
C VAL A 103 -1.51 10.12 -2.48
N SER A 104 -2.50 9.26 -2.21
CA SER A 104 -3.64 9.66 -1.37
C SER A 104 -3.23 10.00 0.07
N GLY A 105 -2.27 9.25 0.62
CA GLY A 105 -1.69 9.53 1.94
C GLY A 105 -0.85 10.81 1.95
N GLU A 106 -0.09 11.09 0.88
CA GLU A 106 0.65 12.33 0.74
C GLU A 106 -0.30 13.55 0.63
N ILE A 107 -1.40 13.44 -0.14
CA ILE A 107 -2.43 14.50 -0.22
C ILE A 107 -3.03 14.76 1.16
N ALA A 108 -3.42 13.71 1.89
CA ALA A 108 -3.90 13.83 3.26
C ALA A 108 -2.82 14.44 4.19
N GLY A 109 -1.57 14.04 3.98
CA GLY A 109 -0.43 14.57 4.71
C GLY A 109 -0.24 16.07 4.50
N PHE A 110 -0.34 16.58 3.28
CA PHE A 110 -0.30 18.02 3.02
C PHE A 110 -1.40 18.78 3.76
N ALA A 111 -2.59 18.18 3.91
CA ALA A 111 -3.70 18.79 4.62
C ALA A 111 -3.57 18.73 6.15
N TRP A 112 -2.98 17.68 6.70
CA TRP A 112 -3.03 17.38 8.14
C TRP A 112 -1.70 17.39 8.86
N LYS A 113 -0.63 16.98 8.17
CA LYS A 113 0.75 16.91 8.67
C LYS A 113 1.71 17.29 7.54
N PRO A 114 1.85 18.58 7.24
CA PRO A 114 2.53 19.03 6.01
C PRO A 114 4.03 18.77 5.95
N LEU A 115 4.64 18.28 7.03
CA LEU A 115 6.03 17.90 7.06
C LEU A 115 6.17 16.41 7.35
N GLY A 116 6.87 15.66 6.48
CA GLY A 116 7.10 14.23 6.70
C GLY A 116 7.60 13.47 5.49
N ALA A 117 8.08 12.25 5.77
CA ALA A 117 8.44 11.23 4.79
C ALA A 117 8.35 9.85 5.43
N GLY A 118 7.87 8.87 4.67
CA GLY A 118 7.73 7.48 5.11
C GLY A 118 6.98 6.62 4.10
N SER A 119 7.40 5.37 3.93
CA SER A 119 6.73 4.42 3.05
C SER A 119 5.41 3.88 3.64
N SER A 120 5.14 4.14 4.92
CA SER A 120 3.99 3.63 5.66
C SER A 120 2.64 3.93 4.99
N VAL A 121 2.48 5.12 4.39
CA VAL A 121 1.23 5.48 3.68
C VAL A 121 0.98 4.59 2.46
N ALA A 122 2.00 4.26 1.69
CA ALA A 122 1.87 3.37 0.54
C ALA A 122 1.66 1.91 0.98
N ILE A 123 2.32 1.48 2.07
CA ILE A 123 2.13 0.17 2.68
C ILE A 123 0.71 0.02 3.23
N CYS A 124 0.12 1.08 3.79
CA CYS A 124 -1.29 1.09 4.20
C CYS A 124 -2.23 0.81 3.04
N GLY A 125 -1.92 1.27 1.82
CA GLY A 125 -2.69 0.90 0.63
C GLY A 125 -2.67 -0.61 0.33
N LEU A 126 -1.50 -1.22 0.45
CA LEU A 126 -1.37 -2.68 0.31
C LEU A 126 -2.14 -3.42 1.41
N LEU A 127 -2.07 -2.93 2.65
CA LEU A 127 -2.83 -3.49 3.77
C LEU A 127 -4.34 -3.37 3.55
N GLY A 128 -4.80 -2.23 3.00
CA GLY A 128 -6.19 -2.04 2.60
C GLY A 128 -6.65 -3.03 1.52
N ALA A 129 -5.83 -3.27 0.50
CA ALA A 129 -6.12 -4.27 -0.52
C ALA A 129 -6.16 -5.70 0.05
N LEU A 130 -5.28 -6.02 1.00
CA LEU A 130 -5.33 -7.28 1.73
C LEU A 130 -6.62 -7.42 2.54
N ALA A 131 -7.10 -6.34 3.19
CA ALA A 131 -8.37 -6.32 3.89
C ALA A 131 -9.55 -6.61 2.95
N ALA A 132 -9.60 -5.99 1.77
CA ALA A 132 -10.60 -6.27 0.74
C ALA A 132 -10.62 -7.76 0.35
N TRP A 133 -9.44 -8.36 0.19
CA TRP A 133 -9.31 -9.77 -0.11
C TRP A 133 -9.79 -10.68 1.04
N LEU A 134 -9.45 -10.34 2.29
CA LEU A 134 -9.92 -11.07 3.49
C LEU A 134 -11.44 -11.01 3.64
N LEU A 135 -12.05 -9.87 3.36
CA LEU A 135 -13.51 -9.68 3.44
C LEU A 135 -14.27 -10.45 2.36
N ARG A 136 -13.69 -10.53 1.16
CA ARG A 136 -14.37 -11.11 0.00
C ARG A 136 -14.27 -12.63 -0.10
N ASN A 137 -13.19 -13.22 0.41
CA ASN A 137 -13.00 -14.67 0.32
C ASN A 137 -13.84 -15.41 1.34
N PRO A 138 -14.48 -16.54 0.93
CA PRO A 138 -15.21 -17.44 1.85
C PRO A 138 -14.19 -18.20 2.71
N ARG A 139 -13.74 -17.58 3.78
CA ARG A 139 -12.79 -18.14 4.74
C ARG A 139 -13.43 -18.24 6.12
N PRO A 140 -12.79 -18.96 7.07
CA PRO A 140 -13.26 -18.98 8.44
C PRO A 140 -13.45 -17.54 8.98
N MET A 141 -14.39 -17.36 9.90
CA MET A 141 -14.78 -16.08 10.50
C MET A 141 -13.56 -15.25 10.96
N GLN A 142 -12.51 -15.92 11.46
CA GLN A 142 -11.27 -15.29 11.91
C GLN A 142 -10.58 -14.45 10.84
N SER A 143 -10.58 -14.90 9.58
CA SER A 143 -9.96 -14.15 8.47
C SER A 143 -10.77 -12.90 8.11
N ARG A 144 -12.11 -12.99 8.16
CA ARG A 144 -13.01 -11.85 7.94
C ARG A 144 -12.88 -10.81 9.06
N PHE A 145 -12.70 -11.26 10.29
CA PHE A 145 -12.49 -10.36 11.42
C PHE A 145 -11.27 -9.45 11.20
N GLY A 146 -10.15 -9.98 10.72
CA GLY A 146 -8.98 -9.16 10.36
C GLY A 146 -9.30 -8.08 9.32
N GLY A 147 -10.05 -8.44 8.27
CA GLY A 147 -10.49 -7.47 7.26
C GLY A 147 -11.42 -6.38 7.83
N ILE A 148 -12.33 -6.75 8.75
CA ILE A 148 -13.23 -5.80 9.44
C ILE A 148 -12.41 -4.85 10.32
N VAL A 149 -11.46 -5.36 11.10
CA VAL A 149 -10.61 -4.54 11.98
C VAL A 149 -9.83 -3.49 11.16
N ILE A 150 -9.26 -3.90 10.01
CA ILE A 150 -8.54 -2.95 9.14
C ILE A 150 -9.50 -1.91 8.56
N LEU A 151 -10.70 -2.30 8.12
CA LEU A 151 -11.70 -1.36 7.59
C LEU A 151 -12.15 -0.36 8.64
N VAL A 152 -12.51 -0.83 9.84
CA VAL A 152 -12.91 0.04 10.95
C VAL A 152 -11.76 0.96 11.35
N GLY A 153 -10.54 0.43 11.45
CA GLY A 153 -9.33 1.22 11.69
C GLY A 153 -9.12 2.31 10.65
N ALA A 154 -9.32 2.01 9.36
CA ALA A 154 -9.20 2.97 8.27
C ALA A 154 -10.19 4.14 8.42
N VAL A 155 -11.44 3.85 8.78
CA VAL A 155 -12.47 4.88 9.03
C VAL A 155 -12.11 5.73 10.25
N ILE A 156 -11.71 5.09 11.35
CA ILE A 156 -11.32 5.79 12.58
C ILE A 156 -10.11 6.70 12.32
N LEU A 157 -9.04 6.18 11.70
CA LEU A 157 -7.85 6.97 11.40
C LEU A 157 -8.18 8.17 10.50
N THR A 158 -9.05 7.97 9.50
CA THR A 158 -9.48 9.08 8.62
C THR A 158 -10.26 10.13 9.42
N ALA A 159 -11.18 9.72 10.29
CA ALA A 159 -11.95 10.63 11.14
C ALA A 159 -11.05 11.40 12.12
N LEU A 160 -10.00 10.77 12.62
CA LEU A 160 -8.98 11.39 13.48
C LEU A 160 -7.97 12.24 12.71
N ARG A 161 -8.12 12.40 11.39
CA ARG A 161 -7.18 13.10 10.50
C ARG A 161 -5.76 12.54 10.55
N ASP A 162 -5.64 11.22 10.67
CA ASP A 162 -4.38 10.51 10.52
C ASP A 162 -4.16 10.17 9.05
N LEU A 163 -2.96 10.48 8.56
CA LEU A 163 -2.59 10.35 7.14
C LEU A 163 -2.57 8.89 6.65
N HIS A 164 -2.64 7.90 7.53
CA HIS A 164 -2.70 6.47 7.17
C HIS A 164 -4.13 5.99 6.87
N GLY A 165 -5.17 6.72 7.29
CA GLY A 165 -6.56 6.36 7.05
C GLY A 165 -6.93 6.36 5.56
N PRO A 166 -6.78 7.49 4.83
CA PRO A 166 -7.12 7.57 3.40
C PRO A 166 -6.46 6.51 2.53
N PRO A 167 -5.14 6.22 2.63
CA PRO A 167 -4.52 5.17 1.83
C PRO A 167 -5.05 3.76 2.13
N LEU A 168 -5.43 3.45 3.38
CA LEU A 168 -6.12 2.22 3.70
C LEU A 168 -7.45 2.11 2.95
N LEU A 169 -8.28 3.18 2.96
CA LEU A 169 -9.55 3.21 2.24
C LEU A 169 -9.36 3.08 0.73
N VAL A 170 -8.41 3.81 0.14
CA VAL A 170 -8.07 3.70 -1.29
C VAL A 170 -7.65 2.27 -1.63
N GLY A 171 -6.81 1.65 -0.81
CA GLY A 171 -6.41 0.26 -0.98
C GLY A 171 -7.58 -0.72 -0.93
N ILE A 172 -8.54 -0.54 0.02
CA ILE A 172 -9.75 -1.35 0.12
C ILE A 172 -10.60 -1.22 -1.15
N VAL A 173 -10.87 0.01 -1.61
CA VAL A 173 -11.73 0.28 -2.77
C VAL A 173 -11.10 -0.31 -4.05
N LEU A 174 -9.82 -0.01 -4.30
CA LEU A 174 -9.12 -0.52 -5.48
C LEU A 174 -8.98 -2.04 -5.46
N GLY A 175 -8.59 -2.60 -4.31
CA GLY A 175 -8.48 -4.05 -4.14
C GLY A 175 -9.80 -4.76 -4.36
N TRP A 176 -10.88 -4.22 -3.82
CA TRP A 176 -12.23 -4.75 -4.03
C TRP A 176 -12.64 -4.72 -5.51
N GLY A 177 -12.43 -3.59 -6.19
CA GLY A 177 -12.73 -3.45 -7.62
C GLY A 177 -11.93 -4.42 -8.51
N MET A 178 -10.64 -4.64 -8.18
CA MET A 178 -9.80 -5.60 -8.89
C MET A 178 -10.32 -7.04 -8.74
N LEU A 179 -10.73 -7.43 -7.52
CA LEU A 179 -11.30 -8.74 -7.25
C LEU A 179 -12.67 -8.96 -7.90
N GLN A 180 -13.47 -7.90 -8.08
CA GLN A 180 -14.75 -8.00 -8.79
C GLN A 180 -14.55 -8.33 -10.26
N ARG A 181 -13.62 -7.66 -10.93
CA ARG A 181 -13.32 -7.89 -12.34
C ARG A 181 -12.86 -9.32 -12.61
N ASP A 182 -12.05 -9.89 -11.72
CA ASP A 182 -11.59 -11.28 -11.84
C ASP A 182 -12.76 -12.27 -11.74
N ALA A 183 -13.72 -12.01 -10.86
CA ALA A 183 -14.90 -12.85 -10.72
C ALA A 183 -15.81 -12.81 -11.97
N GLN A 184 -15.97 -11.65 -12.59
CA GLN A 184 -16.76 -11.48 -13.80
C GLN A 184 -16.07 -12.10 -15.04
N GLY A 185 -14.75 -11.96 -15.17
CA GLY A 185 -13.99 -12.55 -16.27
C GLY A 185 -14.01 -14.09 -16.28
N SER A 186 -14.20 -14.72 -15.12
CA SER A 186 -14.28 -16.18 -15.00
C SER A 186 -15.66 -16.77 -15.36
N THR A 187 -16.68 -15.94 -15.55
CA THR A 187 -18.06 -16.37 -15.86
C THR A 187 -18.40 -16.29 -17.35
N VAL A 188 -17.50 -15.79 -18.20
CA VAL A 188 -17.70 -15.74 -19.66
C VAL A 188 -17.32 -17.11 -20.24
N PRO A 189 -18.27 -17.89 -20.81
CA PRO A 189 -17.94 -19.15 -21.45
C PRO A 189 -17.05 -18.87 -22.68
N ALA A 190 -16.02 -19.67 -22.86
CA ALA A 190 -15.22 -19.67 -24.08
C ALA A 190 -16.16 -19.96 -25.28
N ARG A 191 -16.25 -19.00 -26.20
CA ARG A 191 -16.95 -19.17 -27.48
C ARG A 191 -16.07 -19.93 -28.44
#